data_a0d40760ab4af6fd4523e5755c402299
#
_entry.id   a0d40760ab4af6fd4523e5755c402299
#
_cell.length_a   1.000
_cell.length_b   1.000
_cell.length_c   1.000
_cell.angle_alpha   90.00
_cell.angle_beta   90.00
_cell.angle_gamma   90.00
#
_symmetry.space_group_name_H-M   'P 1'
#
loop_
_entity.id
_entity.type
_entity.pdbx_description
1 polymer ?
#
loop_
_entity_poly.entity_id
_entity_poly.type
_entity_poly.pdbx_seq_one_letter_code
_entity_poly.pdbx_strand_id
1 'polypeptide(L)'
;MKIKFKPDIFDISTKKQLNQEIWNGDVLNPIVRERLLDIAQEFIESLEVIEDKDIEDIRFTGSLANYNYTSYSDIDLHVIIDFDKLSGEEKFLKSFFKSKKDLWNDQHNITIRGFDVELYVEDLKEKHISTGVYSVSRDKWIKKPSKADQKIDKRSEEHTSELQSH
;
A
#
# COMPACT_ATOMS: atom_id res chain seq x y z
N MET A 1 -2.59 -17.31 -11.85
CA MET A 1 -3.68 -17.09 -10.89
C MET A 1 -3.23 -17.44 -9.47
N LYS A 2 -3.51 -16.55 -8.55
CA LYS A 2 -3.16 -16.75 -7.14
C LYS A 2 -4.35 -17.37 -6.43
N ILE A 3 -4.13 -18.54 -5.83
CA ILE A 3 -5.17 -19.23 -5.09
C ILE A 3 -4.75 -19.30 -3.62
N LYS A 4 -5.59 -18.77 -2.77
CA LYS A 4 -5.35 -18.79 -1.32
C LYS A 4 -6.45 -19.56 -0.63
N PHE A 5 -6.06 -20.59 0.09
CA PHE A 5 -6.97 -21.37 0.92
C PHE A 5 -6.54 -21.21 2.37
N LYS A 6 -7.22 -20.31 3.06
CA LYS A 6 -6.90 -20.01 4.45
C LYS A 6 -8.17 -20.07 5.30
N PRO A 7 -8.08 -20.62 6.51
CA PRO A 7 -9.29 -20.82 7.33
C PRO A 7 -9.95 -19.53 7.78
N ASP A 8 -9.24 -18.41 7.76
CA ASP A 8 -9.75 -17.12 8.20
C ASP A 8 -10.24 -16.21 7.08
N ILE A 9 -10.59 -16.79 5.92
CA ILE A 9 -11.04 -16.01 4.76
C ILE A 9 -12.20 -15.06 5.09
N PHE A 10 -13.08 -15.44 6.00
CA PHE A 10 -14.22 -14.63 6.40
C PHE A 10 -14.03 -13.88 7.70
N ASP A 11 -12.83 -13.96 8.28
CA ASP A 11 -12.54 -13.28 9.53
C ASP A 11 -12.05 -11.86 9.24
N ILE A 12 -12.98 -10.92 9.27
CA ILE A 12 -12.71 -9.48 9.09
C ILE A 12 -12.72 -8.72 10.42
N SER A 13 -12.75 -9.45 11.54
CA SER A 13 -12.76 -8.82 12.86
C SER A 13 -11.46 -8.08 13.14
N THR A 14 -11.54 -7.05 13.97
CA THR A 14 -10.38 -6.28 14.39
C THR A 14 -9.47 -7.12 15.28
N LYS A 15 -8.19 -7.18 14.94
CA LYS A 15 -7.19 -7.90 15.71
C LYS A 15 -6.71 -7.05 16.89
N LYS A 16 -6.05 -7.69 17.85
CA LYS A 16 -5.52 -7.00 19.03
C LYS A 16 -4.21 -6.29 18.76
N GLN A 17 -3.47 -6.76 17.79
CA GLN A 17 -2.17 -6.20 17.42
C GLN A 17 -1.99 -6.30 15.92
N LEU A 18 -1.02 -5.57 15.39
CA LEU A 18 -0.63 -5.67 13.99
C LEU A 18 -0.10 -7.06 13.71
N ASN A 19 -0.12 -7.46 12.44
CA ASN A 19 0.37 -8.78 12.04
C ASN A 19 1.86 -8.89 12.34
N GLN A 20 2.24 -9.78 13.27
CA GLN A 20 3.61 -9.88 13.76
C GLN A 20 4.55 -10.65 12.83
N GLU A 21 4.07 -11.11 11.70
CA GLU A 21 4.96 -11.59 10.63
C GLU A 21 5.54 -10.42 9.84
N ILE A 22 4.80 -9.30 9.80
CA ILE A 22 5.17 -8.10 9.06
C ILE A 22 5.76 -7.04 9.99
N TRP A 23 5.25 -6.96 11.21
CA TRP A 23 5.60 -5.95 12.21
C TRP A 23 6.28 -6.56 13.43
N ASN A 24 7.18 -5.81 14.04
CA ASN A 24 7.72 -6.11 15.36
C ASN A 24 7.05 -5.13 16.33
N GLY A 25 5.99 -5.56 17.00
CA GLY A 25 5.15 -4.63 17.73
C GLY A 25 4.55 -3.63 16.75
N ASP A 26 4.88 -2.36 16.91
CA ASP A 26 4.38 -1.28 16.06
C ASP A 26 5.42 -0.79 15.04
N VAL A 27 6.57 -1.41 14.95
CA VAL A 27 7.64 -1.02 14.04
C VAL A 27 7.72 -2.04 12.92
N LEU A 28 7.88 -1.58 11.70
CA LEU A 28 8.02 -2.47 10.55
C LEU A 28 9.23 -3.39 10.74
N ASN A 29 9.04 -4.69 10.53
CA ASN A 29 10.13 -5.64 10.62
C ASN A 29 11.25 -5.22 9.67
N PRO A 30 12.51 -5.10 10.15
CA PRO A 30 13.61 -4.60 9.33
C PRO A 30 13.87 -5.39 8.05
N ILE A 31 13.69 -6.70 8.08
CA ILE A 31 13.87 -7.56 6.91
C ILE A 31 12.77 -7.29 5.89
N VAL A 32 11.54 -7.14 6.36
CA VAL A 32 10.40 -6.79 5.51
C VAL A 32 10.60 -5.40 4.90
N ARG A 33 11.04 -4.46 5.72
CA ARG A 33 11.30 -3.08 5.26
C ARG A 33 12.32 -3.05 4.14
N GLU A 34 13.43 -3.73 4.31
CA GLU A 34 14.48 -3.79 3.30
C GLU A 34 13.95 -4.37 2.01
N ARG A 35 13.19 -5.44 2.10
CA ARG A 35 12.58 -6.08 0.94
C ARG A 35 11.60 -5.15 0.22
N LEU A 36 10.78 -4.43 0.97
CA LEU A 36 9.83 -3.46 0.38
C LEU A 36 10.56 -2.33 -0.33
N LEU A 37 11.66 -1.84 0.23
CA LEU A 37 12.46 -0.81 -0.42
C LEU A 37 13.07 -1.30 -1.72
N ASP A 38 13.55 -2.54 -1.76
CA ASP A 38 14.11 -3.13 -2.98
C ASP A 38 13.04 -3.28 -4.06
N ILE A 39 11.85 -3.75 -3.68
CA ILE A 39 10.74 -3.88 -4.62
C ILE A 39 10.32 -2.53 -5.18
N ALA A 40 10.20 -1.53 -4.30
CA ALA A 40 9.85 -0.17 -4.72
C ALA A 40 10.89 0.38 -5.69
N GLN A 41 12.17 0.15 -5.44
CA GLN A 41 13.24 0.62 -6.32
C GLN A 41 13.15 0.00 -7.72
N GLU A 42 12.91 -1.30 -7.80
CA GLU A 42 12.73 -1.97 -9.09
C GLU A 42 11.52 -1.41 -9.85
N PHE A 43 10.42 -1.17 -9.13
CA PHE A 43 9.23 -0.58 -9.72
C PHE A 43 9.52 0.84 -10.24
N ILE A 44 10.19 1.67 -9.43
CA ILE A 44 10.55 3.04 -9.83
C ILE A 44 11.39 3.03 -11.10
N GLU A 45 12.36 2.14 -11.19
CA GLU A 45 13.21 2.00 -12.37
C GLU A 45 12.37 1.63 -13.60
N SER A 46 11.34 0.83 -13.43
CA SER A 46 10.46 0.43 -14.53
C SER A 46 9.63 1.58 -15.08
N LEU A 47 9.46 2.64 -14.31
CA LEU A 47 8.67 3.81 -14.75
C LEU A 47 9.41 4.65 -15.78
N GLU A 48 10.73 4.56 -15.83
CA GLU A 48 11.62 5.23 -16.79
C GLU A 48 11.63 6.75 -16.76
N VAL A 49 10.48 7.38 -16.59
CA VAL A 49 10.33 8.85 -16.62
C VAL A 49 10.58 9.49 -15.25
N ILE A 50 10.81 8.68 -14.23
CA ILE A 50 10.98 9.13 -12.84
C ILE A 50 12.40 8.81 -12.40
N GLU A 51 13.01 9.77 -11.72
CA GLU A 51 14.32 9.59 -11.09
C GLU A 51 14.14 9.48 -9.56
N ASP A 52 15.16 9.00 -8.88
CA ASP A 52 15.12 8.87 -7.42
C ASP A 52 14.79 10.19 -6.72
N LYS A 53 15.27 11.30 -7.28
CA LYS A 53 15.00 12.64 -6.73
C LYS A 53 13.53 13.04 -6.77
N ASP A 54 12.74 12.39 -7.61
CA ASP A 54 11.31 12.68 -7.74
C ASP A 54 10.47 11.97 -6.69
N ILE A 55 11.05 11.04 -5.97
CA ILE A 55 10.34 10.24 -4.97
C ILE A 55 10.29 10.99 -3.64
N GLU A 56 9.07 11.30 -3.21
CA GLU A 56 8.86 12.01 -1.94
C GLU A 56 8.81 11.05 -0.75
N ASP A 57 8.25 9.85 -0.95
CA ASP A 57 8.14 8.86 0.10
C ASP A 57 7.76 7.51 -0.50
N ILE A 58 7.90 6.46 0.28
CA ILE A 58 7.36 5.14 0.00
C ILE A 58 6.52 4.77 1.21
N ARG A 59 5.22 4.52 1.00
CA ARG A 59 4.26 4.33 2.09
C ARG A 59 3.58 2.98 2.02
N PHE A 60 3.40 2.40 3.19
CA PHE A 60 2.68 1.14 3.39
C PHE A 60 1.33 1.48 4.01
N THR A 61 0.25 1.11 3.31
CA THR A 61 -1.12 1.34 3.75
C THR A 61 -1.93 0.05 3.62
N GLY A 62 -3.22 0.14 3.85
CA GLY A 62 -4.13 -0.98 3.70
C GLY A 62 -4.30 -1.78 4.98
N SER A 63 -5.01 -2.90 4.91
CA SER A 63 -5.39 -3.65 6.10
C SER A 63 -4.21 -4.21 6.88
N LEU A 64 -3.09 -4.54 6.22
CA LEU A 64 -1.89 -5.01 6.93
C LEU A 64 -1.14 -3.91 7.66
N ALA A 65 -1.45 -2.64 7.40
CA ALA A 65 -0.97 -1.50 8.18
C ALA A 65 -2.01 -1.06 9.21
N ASN A 66 -2.94 -1.94 9.53
CA ASN A 66 -4.08 -1.70 10.42
C ASN A 66 -4.39 -2.96 11.19
N TYR A 67 -5.48 -2.94 11.96
CA TYR A 67 -5.89 -4.05 12.81
C TYR A 67 -6.97 -4.95 12.17
N ASN A 68 -7.39 -4.64 10.94
CA ASN A 68 -8.45 -5.37 10.25
C ASN A 68 -7.95 -6.28 9.14
N TYR A 69 -6.70 -6.73 9.23
CA TYR A 69 -6.13 -7.63 8.24
C TYR A 69 -6.73 -9.03 8.34
N THR A 70 -6.65 -9.74 7.22
CA THR A 70 -6.96 -11.18 7.13
C THR A 70 -5.82 -11.87 6.39
N SER A 71 -5.90 -13.18 6.25
CA SER A 71 -4.91 -13.92 5.46
C SER A 71 -4.96 -13.58 3.97
N TYR A 72 -5.99 -12.89 3.52
CA TYR A 72 -6.16 -12.44 2.14
C TYR A 72 -5.72 -10.99 1.91
N SER A 73 -5.27 -10.32 2.96
CA SER A 73 -4.79 -8.94 2.85
C SER A 73 -3.56 -8.87 1.95
N ASP A 74 -3.42 -7.74 1.28
CA ASP A 74 -2.23 -7.43 0.49
C ASP A 74 -1.39 -6.36 1.19
N ILE A 75 -0.12 -6.32 0.85
CA ILE A 75 0.75 -5.22 1.25
C ILE A 75 0.60 -4.15 0.17
N ASP A 76 -0.04 -3.04 0.51
CA ASP A 76 -0.24 -1.93 -0.42
C ASP A 76 0.92 -0.95 -0.27
N LEU A 77 1.76 -0.88 -1.29
CA LEU A 77 2.98 -0.08 -1.29
C LEU A 77 2.84 1.06 -2.29
N HIS A 78 2.85 2.28 -1.78
CA HIS A 78 2.64 3.49 -2.56
C HIS A 78 3.93 4.25 -2.75
N VAL A 79 4.27 4.52 -3.99
CA VAL A 79 5.37 5.42 -4.35
C VAL A 79 4.76 6.82 -4.47
N ILE A 80 5.19 7.72 -3.62
CA ILE A 80 4.63 9.07 -3.52
C ILE A 80 5.48 10.03 -4.34
N ILE A 81 4.84 10.73 -5.25
CA ILE A 81 5.48 11.68 -6.16
C ILE A 81 4.67 12.97 -6.15
N ASP A 82 5.34 14.11 -6.18
CA ASP A 82 4.65 15.39 -6.35
C ASP A 82 4.44 15.64 -7.84
N PHE A 83 3.22 15.43 -8.32
CA PHE A 83 2.91 15.58 -9.74
C PHE A 83 3.12 17.00 -10.25
N ASP A 84 3.03 18.01 -9.37
CA ASP A 84 3.28 19.40 -9.76
C ASP A 84 4.72 19.64 -10.22
N LYS A 85 5.64 18.78 -9.80
CA LYS A 85 7.05 18.88 -10.19
C LYS A 85 7.36 18.17 -11.50
N LEU A 86 6.39 17.45 -12.06
CA LEU A 86 6.54 16.72 -13.32
C LEU A 86 5.95 17.52 -14.47
N SER A 87 6.47 17.26 -15.68
CA SER A 87 5.89 17.82 -16.89
C SER A 87 4.62 17.06 -17.27
N GLY A 88 3.61 17.78 -17.70
CA GLY A 88 2.37 17.18 -18.18
C GLY A 88 1.18 17.51 -17.29
N GLU A 89 0.00 17.32 -17.87
CA GLU A 89 -1.24 17.57 -17.14
C GLU A 89 -1.51 16.46 -16.12
N GLU A 90 -2.07 16.82 -15.00
CA GLU A 90 -2.35 15.90 -13.90
C GLU A 90 -3.13 14.65 -14.33
N LYS A 91 -4.18 14.85 -15.16
CA LYS A 91 -4.98 13.70 -15.58
C LYS A 91 -4.21 12.72 -16.47
N PHE A 92 -3.28 13.22 -17.27
CA PHE A 92 -2.42 12.36 -18.09
C PHE A 92 -1.40 11.65 -17.22
N LEU A 93 -0.86 12.32 -16.22
CA LEU A 93 0.07 11.69 -15.27
C LEU A 93 -0.62 10.58 -14.48
N LYS A 94 -1.82 10.83 -14.00
CA LYS A 94 -2.60 9.81 -13.30
C LYS A 94 -2.86 8.59 -14.17
N SER A 95 -3.27 8.82 -15.40
CA SER A 95 -3.56 7.75 -16.36
C SER A 95 -2.29 6.97 -16.71
N PHE A 96 -1.18 7.68 -16.93
CA PHE A 96 0.10 7.07 -17.24
C PHE A 96 0.58 6.17 -16.10
N PHE A 97 0.59 6.69 -14.87
CA PHE A 97 1.05 5.92 -13.72
C PHE A 97 0.12 4.77 -13.36
N LYS A 98 -1.18 4.95 -13.57
CA LYS A 98 -2.13 3.85 -13.39
C LYS A 98 -1.82 2.71 -14.35
N SER A 99 -1.57 3.02 -15.62
CA SER A 99 -1.21 2.01 -16.62
C SER A 99 0.09 1.30 -16.25
N LYS A 100 1.08 2.05 -15.80
CA LYS A 100 2.38 1.48 -15.41
C LYS A 100 2.25 0.55 -14.21
N LYS A 101 1.49 0.95 -13.18
CA LYS A 101 1.35 0.09 -12.00
C LYS A 101 0.48 -1.14 -12.30
N ASP A 102 -0.54 -1.00 -13.14
CA ASP A 102 -1.35 -2.15 -13.55
C ASP A 102 -0.49 -3.17 -14.29
N LEU A 103 0.34 -2.71 -15.21
CA LEU A 103 1.25 -3.58 -15.96
C LEU A 103 2.24 -4.27 -15.03
N TRP A 104 2.85 -3.53 -14.12
CA TRP A 104 3.79 -4.09 -13.16
C TRP A 104 3.13 -5.15 -12.28
N ASN A 105 1.99 -4.84 -11.68
CA ASN A 105 1.29 -5.76 -10.79
C ASN A 105 0.83 -7.02 -11.54
N ASP A 106 0.46 -6.87 -12.82
CA ASP A 106 0.06 -7.99 -13.65
C ASP A 106 1.25 -8.91 -13.99
N GLN A 107 2.42 -8.34 -14.22
CA GLN A 107 3.61 -9.09 -14.62
C GLN A 107 4.43 -9.64 -13.44
N HIS A 108 4.24 -9.13 -12.24
CA HIS A 108 5.03 -9.48 -11.06
C HIS A 108 4.15 -10.07 -9.96
N ASN A 109 4.43 -11.31 -9.60
CA ASN A 109 3.78 -12.00 -8.48
C ASN A 109 4.73 -12.00 -7.30
N ILE A 110 4.84 -10.87 -6.62
CA ILE A 110 5.76 -10.73 -5.50
C ILE A 110 5.01 -10.93 -4.20
N THR A 111 5.54 -11.79 -3.33
CA THR A 111 4.99 -12.01 -1.99
C THR A 111 6.05 -11.80 -0.93
N ILE A 112 5.60 -11.34 0.24
CA ILE A 112 6.44 -11.25 1.44
C ILE A 112 5.65 -11.94 2.55
N ARG A 113 6.24 -12.96 3.15
CA ARG A 113 5.62 -13.72 4.24
C ARG A 113 4.23 -14.24 3.87
N GLY A 114 4.01 -14.57 2.60
CA GLY A 114 2.74 -15.09 2.10
C GLY A 114 1.72 -14.03 1.69
N PHE A 115 2.05 -12.76 1.83
CA PHE A 115 1.16 -11.67 1.41
C PHE A 115 1.63 -11.08 0.09
N ASP A 116 0.69 -10.86 -0.81
CA ASP A 116 0.99 -10.24 -2.10
C ASP A 116 1.36 -8.76 -1.91
N VAL A 117 2.32 -8.30 -2.69
CA VAL A 117 2.73 -6.88 -2.69
C VAL A 117 2.16 -6.22 -3.93
N GLU A 118 1.34 -5.20 -3.72
CA GLU A 118 0.73 -4.40 -4.79
C GLU A 118 1.35 -3.01 -4.80
N LEU A 119 1.81 -2.57 -5.96
CA LEU A 119 2.46 -1.27 -6.13
C LEU A 119 1.46 -0.23 -6.65
N TYR A 120 1.58 0.99 -6.14
CA TYR A 120 0.77 2.14 -6.56
C TYR A 120 1.66 3.36 -6.70
N VAL A 121 1.27 4.27 -7.59
CA VAL A 121 1.87 5.61 -7.67
C VAL A 121 0.82 6.59 -7.22
N GLU A 122 1.19 7.50 -6.35
CA GLU A 122 0.25 8.43 -5.75
C GLU A 122 0.84 9.84 -5.72
N ASP A 123 -0.01 10.82 -6.04
CA ASP A 123 0.36 12.22 -5.95
C ASP A 123 0.45 12.63 -4.47
N LEU A 124 1.50 13.32 -4.11
CA LEU A 124 1.73 13.83 -2.75
C LEU A 124 0.52 14.59 -2.20
N LYS A 125 -0.21 15.27 -3.07
CA LYS A 125 -1.37 16.09 -2.69
C LYS A 125 -2.65 15.29 -2.46
N GLU A 126 -2.69 14.02 -2.83
CA GLU A 126 -3.88 13.20 -2.61
C GLU A 126 -4.08 12.94 -1.13
N LYS A 127 -5.33 13.03 -0.70
CA LYS A 127 -5.67 12.74 0.69
C LYS A 127 -5.94 11.26 0.85
N HIS A 128 -5.29 10.67 1.84
CA HIS A 128 -5.55 9.29 2.23
C HIS A 128 -6.77 9.19 3.11
N ILE A 129 -7.56 8.19 2.85
CA ILE A 129 -8.67 7.83 3.74
C ILE A 129 -8.30 6.66 4.66
N SER A 130 -7.12 6.08 4.49
CA SER A 130 -6.64 4.99 5.33
C SER A 130 -6.37 5.45 6.75
N THR A 131 -6.62 4.58 7.73
CA THR A 131 -6.33 4.90 9.13
C THR A 131 -4.86 4.74 9.45
N GLY A 132 -4.20 3.71 8.92
CA GLY A 132 -2.77 3.48 9.14
C GLY A 132 -1.96 3.81 7.90
N VAL A 133 -0.97 4.68 8.06
CA VAL A 133 -0.03 5.04 6.98
C VAL A 133 1.39 5.02 7.56
N TYR A 134 2.22 4.13 7.06
CA TYR A 134 3.60 4.00 7.50
C TYR A 134 4.56 4.44 6.42
N SER A 135 5.49 5.34 6.77
CA SER A 135 6.57 5.71 5.85
C SER A 135 7.65 4.64 5.89
N VAL A 136 7.79 3.91 4.80
CA VAL A 136 8.83 2.88 4.68
C VAL A 136 10.20 3.54 4.52
N SER A 137 10.25 4.67 3.79
CA SER A 137 11.49 5.44 3.59
C SER A 137 12.06 5.96 4.89
N ARG A 138 11.20 6.50 5.77
CA ARG A 138 11.63 7.11 7.03
C ARG A 138 11.53 6.17 8.22
N ASP A 139 10.95 5.00 8.01
CA ASP A 139 10.76 3.96 9.03
C ASP A 139 9.97 4.46 10.24
N LYS A 140 8.83 5.09 9.96
CA LYS A 140 7.95 5.62 11.03
C LYS A 140 6.53 5.78 10.55
N TRP A 141 5.60 5.79 11.50
CA TRP A 141 4.20 6.06 11.20
C TRP A 141 4.01 7.53 10.80
N ILE A 142 3.27 7.75 9.73
CA ILE A 142 2.74 9.07 9.38
C ILE A 142 1.41 9.24 10.10
N LYS A 143 0.60 8.19 10.07
CA LYS A 143 -0.66 8.13 10.80
C LYS A 143 -0.77 6.74 11.42
N LYS A 144 -0.80 6.68 12.75
CA LYS A 144 -0.87 5.42 13.47
C LYS A 144 -2.29 4.87 13.39
N PRO A 145 -2.49 3.56 13.19
CA PRO A 145 -3.83 3.00 13.11
C PRO A 145 -4.51 3.02 14.48
N SER A 146 -5.85 3.08 14.47
CA SER A 146 -6.67 3.07 15.66
C SER A 146 -7.77 2.02 15.48
N LYS A 147 -8.03 1.23 16.51
CA LYS A 147 -9.08 0.23 16.48
C LYS A 147 -10.47 0.84 16.37
N ALA A 148 -10.67 2.02 16.94
CA ALA A 148 -11.94 2.75 16.82
C ALA A 148 -12.15 3.21 15.38
N ASP A 149 -11.10 3.75 14.74
CA ASP A 149 -11.15 4.18 13.35
C ASP A 149 -11.40 3.01 12.41
N GLN A 150 -10.88 1.82 12.74
CA GLN A 150 -11.09 0.61 11.95
C GLN A 150 -12.58 0.28 11.78
N LYS A 151 -13.36 0.42 12.83
CA LYS A 151 -14.79 0.17 12.76
C LYS A 151 -15.51 1.15 11.86
N ILE A 152 -15.11 2.41 11.90
CA ILE A 152 -15.64 3.46 11.03
C ILE A 152 -15.25 3.19 9.59
N ASP A 153 -13.99 2.85 9.35
CA ASP A 153 -13.47 2.57 8.02
C ASP A 153 -14.18 1.38 7.38
N LYS A 154 -14.46 0.33 8.13
CA LYS A 154 -15.20 -0.82 7.61
C LYS A 154 -16.58 -0.42 7.11
N ARG A 155 -17.26 0.46 7.82
CA ARG A 155 -18.56 0.98 7.39
C ARG A 155 -18.42 1.83 6.13
N SER A 156 -17.38 2.65 6.10
CA SER A 156 -17.10 3.49 4.94
C SER A 156 -16.76 2.64 3.73
N GLU A 157 -15.96 1.61 3.88
CA GLU A 157 -15.60 0.70 2.81
C GLU A 157 -16.82 0.00 2.23
N GLU A 158 -17.72 -0.50 3.07
CA GLU A 158 -18.96 -1.10 2.61
C GLU A 158 -19.81 -0.11 1.85
N HIS A 159 -19.81 1.14 2.27
CA HIS A 159 -20.60 2.20 1.67
C HIS A 159 -19.99 2.71 0.36
N THR A 160 -18.68 2.81 0.30
CA THR A 160 -17.97 3.39 -0.83
C THR A 160 -17.48 2.38 -1.85
N SER A 161 -17.49 1.10 -1.55
CA SER A 161 -17.03 0.06 -2.49
C SER A 161 -17.82 0.10 -3.80
N GLU A 162 -19.09 0.44 -3.76
CA GLU A 162 -19.92 0.59 -4.95
C GLU A 162 -19.52 1.81 -5.77
N LEU A 163 -19.08 2.87 -5.10
CA LEU A 163 -18.66 4.10 -5.76
C LEU A 163 -17.26 4.00 -6.33
N GLN A 164 -16.44 3.14 -5.78
CA GLN A 164 -15.05 2.94 -6.20
C GLN A 164 -14.87 1.75 -7.12
N SER A 165 -15.91 1.04 -7.42
CA SER A 165 -15.84 -0.06 -8.36
C SER A 165 -15.54 0.50 -9.76
N HIS A 166 -14.35 0.24 -10.25
CA HIS A 166 -13.89 0.78 -11.52
C HIS A 166 -12.82 -0.11 -12.12
#